data_5437b18809af155bbc0f3e7f06c476c1
#
_entry.id   5437b18809af155bbc0f3e7f06c476c1
#
_cell.length_a   1.000
_cell.length_b   1.000
_cell.length_c   1.000
_cell.angle_alpha   90.00
_cell.angle_beta   90.00
_cell.angle_gamma   90.00
#
_symmetry.space_group_name_H-M   'P 1'
#
loop_
_entity.id
_entity.type
_entity.pdbx_description
1 polymer ?
#
loop_
_entity_poly.entity_id
_entity_poly.type
_entity_poly.pdbx_seq_one_letter_code
_entity_poly.pdbx_strand_id
1 'polypeptide(L)'
;MKIGVLWDLDGTLLDTLEDLKDAVNATLIHYGLPERTLDEVRRFVGNGVVELMRRALPGSETDPDLMEIIAYYQSYYKDHARIKTRPYEGVEETLSKVGEKYPVAIVSNKPDEAVKVLCDELFPGVYALGVVPECPRKPAPDMVYKAMKELAGDACVYVGDSEVDVLTAKNAQAPCISVLWGFRDRKTLEETGAKYFCEKAEDLPALLEQIVGEVYGK
;
A
#
# COMPACT_ATOMS: atom_id res chain seq x y z
N MET A 1 -10.75 -16.61 -18.67
CA MET A 1 -10.49 -16.12 -17.30
C MET A 1 -9.86 -14.75 -17.42
N LYS A 2 -10.46 -13.74 -16.82
CA LYS A 2 -9.96 -12.35 -16.82
C LYS A 2 -9.16 -12.12 -15.54
N ILE A 3 -7.88 -11.90 -15.66
CA ILE A 3 -6.97 -11.72 -14.52
C ILE A 3 -6.78 -10.23 -14.27
N GLY A 4 -7.04 -9.76 -13.05
CA GLY A 4 -6.74 -8.42 -12.60
C GLY A 4 -5.37 -8.33 -11.96
N VAL A 5 -4.73 -7.15 -11.99
CA VAL A 5 -3.50 -6.89 -11.24
C VAL A 5 -3.78 -5.80 -10.22
N LEU A 6 -3.66 -6.15 -8.95
CA LEU A 6 -3.96 -5.26 -7.83
C LEU A 6 -2.66 -4.78 -7.20
N TRP A 7 -2.54 -3.48 -7.01
CA TRP A 7 -1.34 -2.84 -6.51
C TRP A 7 -1.59 -2.19 -5.15
N ASP A 8 -0.66 -2.34 -4.22
CA ASP A 8 -0.59 -1.43 -3.10
C ASP A 8 -0.10 -0.05 -3.55
N LEU A 9 -0.27 0.96 -2.70
CA LEU A 9 0.09 2.34 -2.98
C LEU A 9 1.41 2.74 -2.31
N ASP A 10 1.38 2.82 -0.96
CA ASP A 10 2.50 3.34 -0.15
C ASP A 10 3.64 2.31 -0.09
N GLY A 11 4.80 2.62 -0.64
CA GLY A 11 5.95 1.70 -0.72
C GLY A 11 5.96 0.81 -1.97
N THR A 12 4.88 0.80 -2.74
CA THR A 12 4.77 0.00 -3.97
C THR A 12 4.73 0.88 -5.21
N LEU A 13 3.71 1.70 -5.36
CA LEU A 13 3.60 2.68 -6.45
C LEU A 13 4.24 4.01 -6.08
N LEU A 14 4.08 4.46 -4.84
CA LEU A 14 4.54 5.77 -4.36
C LEU A 14 5.54 5.65 -3.22
N ASP A 15 6.63 6.41 -3.31
CA ASP A 15 7.49 6.73 -2.18
C ASP A 15 6.85 7.85 -1.37
N THR A 16 6.12 7.46 -0.34
CA THR A 16 5.38 8.37 0.55
C THR A 16 6.04 8.57 1.90
N LEU A 17 7.19 7.91 2.14
CA LEU A 17 7.74 7.74 3.48
C LEU A 17 8.12 9.07 4.15
N GLU A 18 8.68 10.03 3.41
CA GLU A 18 9.09 11.30 3.98
C GLU A 18 7.89 12.17 4.39
N ASP A 19 6.85 12.24 3.56
CA ASP A 19 5.63 13.00 3.91
C ASP A 19 4.89 12.34 5.10
N LEU A 20 4.87 11.00 5.17
CA LEU A 20 4.32 10.27 6.32
C LEU A 20 5.11 10.59 7.60
N LYS A 21 6.46 10.57 7.53
CA LYS A 21 7.32 10.91 8.67
C LYS A 21 7.09 12.37 9.12
N ASP A 22 7.03 13.29 8.18
CA ASP A 22 6.86 14.70 8.50
C ASP A 22 5.49 14.96 9.15
N ALA A 23 4.43 14.28 8.70
CA ALA A 23 3.11 14.38 9.33
C ALA A 23 3.06 13.71 10.73
N VAL A 24 3.73 12.56 10.90
CA VAL A 24 3.89 11.94 12.22
C VAL A 24 4.60 12.92 13.17
N ASN A 25 5.73 13.49 12.75
CA ASN A 25 6.51 14.36 13.59
C ASN A 25 5.83 15.71 13.87
N ALA A 26 5.14 16.30 12.90
CA ALA A 26 4.32 17.49 13.14
C ALA A 26 3.25 17.22 14.20
N THR A 27 2.63 16.03 14.15
CA THR A 27 1.65 15.63 15.17
C THR A 27 2.32 15.46 16.53
N LEU A 28 3.42 14.72 16.62
CA LEU A 28 4.13 14.52 17.88
C LEU A 28 4.59 15.82 18.51
N ILE A 29 5.16 16.74 17.72
CA ILE A 29 5.58 18.07 18.17
C ILE A 29 4.39 18.87 18.72
N HIS A 30 3.22 18.83 18.05
CA HIS A 30 2.02 19.52 18.50
C HIS A 30 1.58 19.09 19.92
N TYR A 31 1.76 17.81 20.24
CA TYR A 31 1.45 17.24 21.57
C TYR A 31 2.66 17.22 22.53
N GLY A 32 3.77 17.87 22.20
CA GLY A 32 4.97 17.94 23.05
C GLY A 32 5.70 16.61 23.20
N LEU A 33 5.57 15.71 22.23
CA LEU A 33 6.15 14.36 22.22
C LEU A 33 7.43 14.32 21.37
N PRO A 34 8.34 13.37 21.64
CA PRO A 34 9.58 13.23 20.87
C PRO A 34 9.32 12.76 19.44
N GLU A 35 10.09 13.34 18.51
CA GLU A 35 10.04 12.96 17.09
C GLU A 35 10.49 11.53 16.84
N ARG A 36 10.07 10.97 15.71
CA ARG A 36 10.48 9.66 15.19
C ARG A 36 11.41 9.82 13.99
N THR A 37 12.39 8.93 13.91
CA THR A 37 13.29 8.82 12.76
C THR A 37 12.56 8.24 11.54
N LEU A 38 13.13 8.43 10.35
CA LEU A 38 12.62 7.86 9.12
C LEU A 38 12.51 6.32 9.19
N ASP A 39 13.51 5.66 9.79
CA ASP A 39 13.53 4.20 9.92
C ASP A 39 12.50 3.67 10.92
N GLU A 40 12.17 4.43 11.97
CA GLU A 40 11.07 4.07 12.86
C GLU A 40 9.74 4.17 12.12
N VAL A 41 9.47 5.29 11.43
CA VAL A 41 8.22 5.48 10.69
C VAL A 41 8.09 4.44 9.58
N ARG A 42 9.18 4.10 8.86
CA ARG A 42 9.18 3.01 7.88
C ARG A 42 8.67 1.69 8.45
N ARG A 43 9.06 1.34 9.68
CA ARG A 43 8.58 0.13 10.37
C ARG A 43 7.13 0.23 10.83
N PHE A 44 6.63 1.43 11.08
CA PHE A 44 5.27 1.64 11.58
C PHE A 44 4.21 1.60 10.49
N VAL A 45 4.56 1.95 9.25
CA VAL A 45 3.65 2.02 8.09
C VAL A 45 3.19 0.63 7.65
N GLY A 46 2.02 0.55 7.02
CA GLY A 46 1.43 -0.63 6.39
C GLY A 46 0.05 -1.02 6.95
N ASN A 47 -0.18 -0.83 8.25
CA ASN A 47 -1.43 -1.23 8.92
C ASN A 47 -2.46 -0.10 9.10
N GLY A 48 -2.33 0.99 8.33
CA GLY A 48 -3.22 2.15 8.40
C GLY A 48 -2.90 3.12 9.53
N VAL A 49 -3.59 4.28 9.53
CA VAL A 49 -3.25 5.44 10.36
C VAL A 49 -3.34 5.17 11.87
N VAL A 50 -4.30 4.36 12.31
CA VAL A 50 -4.46 4.05 13.74
C VAL A 50 -3.23 3.32 14.27
N GLU A 51 -2.74 2.32 13.56
CA GLU A 51 -1.55 1.58 13.96
C GLU A 51 -0.28 2.40 13.80
N LEU A 52 -0.19 3.23 12.76
CA LEU A 52 0.91 4.17 12.56
C LEU A 52 1.06 5.09 13.79
N MET A 53 -0.02 5.74 14.20
CA MET A 53 0.04 6.67 15.34
C MET A 53 0.24 5.93 16.67
N ARG A 54 -0.42 4.77 16.88
CA ARG A 54 -0.20 3.95 18.07
C ARG A 54 1.28 3.54 18.25
N ARG A 55 1.95 3.16 17.17
CA ARG A 55 3.38 2.81 17.18
C ARG A 55 4.29 4.03 17.36
N ALA A 56 3.87 5.19 16.87
CA ALA A 56 4.63 6.43 16.99
C ALA A 56 4.56 7.03 18.40
N LEU A 57 3.47 6.81 19.13
CA LEU A 57 3.30 7.34 20.48
C LEU A 57 4.18 6.62 21.51
N PRO A 58 4.78 7.32 22.48
CA PRO A 58 5.55 6.69 23.53
C PRO A 58 4.62 6.03 24.56
N GLY A 59 4.64 4.71 24.63
CA GLY A 59 4.19 3.96 25.82
C GLY A 59 2.69 3.74 25.99
N SER A 60 1.82 3.90 25.00
CA SER A 60 0.40 3.71 25.24
C SER A 60 -0.33 2.83 24.21
N GLU A 61 -0.73 1.63 24.66
CA GLU A 61 -1.77 0.86 23.99
C GLU A 61 -3.19 1.42 24.27
N THR A 62 -3.32 2.33 25.26
CA THR A 62 -4.62 2.86 25.74
C THR A 62 -4.55 4.36 26.04
N ASP A 63 -4.07 5.18 25.08
CA ASP A 63 -4.11 6.63 25.22
C ASP A 63 -5.56 7.09 24.98
N PRO A 64 -6.24 7.71 25.96
CA PRO A 64 -7.59 8.20 25.79
C PRO A 64 -7.70 9.27 24.69
N ASP A 65 -6.59 9.94 24.37
CA ASP A 65 -6.53 11.01 23.38
C ASP A 65 -6.13 10.52 21.98
N LEU A 66 -5.94 9.20 21.78
CA LEU A 66 -5.50 8.62 20.50
C LEU A 66 -6.35 9.08 19.31
N MET A 67 -7.65 9.16 19.47
CA MET A 67 -8.55 9.57 18.37
C MET A 67 -8.40 11.06 18.02
N GLU A 68 -8.14 11.90 19.00
CA GLU A 68 -7.83 13.32 18.78
C GLU A 68 -6.50 13.50 18.06
N ILE A 69 -5.47 12.76 18.50
CA ILE A 69 -4.16 12.74 17.87
C ILE A 69 -4.24 12.27 16.41
N ILE A 70 -5.02 11.22 16.14
CA ILE A 70 -5.27 10.73 14.78
C ILE A 70 -5.98 11.80 13.94
N ALA A 71 -6.98 12.48 14.49
CA ALA A 71 -7.68 13.55 13.77
C ALA A 71 -6.75 14.71 13.40
N TYR A 72 -5.86 15.10 14.30
CA TYR A 72 -4.83 16.11 14.00
C TYR A 72 -3.88 15.63 12.90
N TYR A 73 -3.36 14.39 13.00
CA TYR A 73 -2.51 13.79 11.96
C TYR A 73 -3.20 13.81 10.60
N GLN A 74 -4.46 13.37 10.54
CA GLN A 74 -5.21 13.32 9.27
C GLN A 74 -5.41 14.70 8.67
N SER A 75 -5.75 15.70 9.51
CA SER A 75 -5.88 17.09 9.07
C SER A 75 -4.57 17.64 8.51
N TYR A 76 -3.46 17.42 9.22
CA TYR A 76 -2.14 17.86 8.75
C TYR A 76 -1.73 17.14 7.46
N TYR A 77 -1.86 15.80 7.43
CA TYR A 77 -1.45 14.99 6.29
C TYR A 77 -2.25 15.33 5.02
N LYS A 78 -3.52 15.67 5.14
CA LYS A 78 -4.37 16.06 4.01
C LYS A 78 -3.73 17.18 3.16
N ASP A 79 -3.14 18.16 3.81
CA ASP A 79 -2.55 19.32 3.14
C ASP A 79 -1.06 19.13 2.77
N HIS A 80 -0.41 18.08 3.32
CA HIS A 80 1.04 17.86 3.21
C HIS A 80 1.43 16.53 2.57
N ALA A 81 0.47 15.71 2.13
CA ALA A 81 0.71 14.36 1.61
C ALA A 81 1.45 14.29 0.26
N ARG A 82 1.78 15.46 -0.34
CA ARG A 82 2.27 15.57 -1.73
C ARG A 82 3.45 16.54 -1.88
N ILE A 83 4.17 16.77 -0.82
CA ILE A 83 5.34 17.67 -0.85
C ILE A 83 6.56 16.91 -1.40
N LYS A 84 6.76 15.68 -0.94
CA LYS A 84 7.88 14.82 -1.30
C LYS A 84 7.45 13.50 -1.94
N THR A 85 6.18 13.16 -1.82
CA THR A 85 5.57 11.95 -2.41
C THR A 85 5.70 11.97 -3.93
N ARG A 86 6.23 10.89 -4.48
CA ARG A 86 6.43 10.68 -5.92
C ARG A 86 6.33 9.21 -6.28
N PRO A 87 6.00 8.85 -7.53
CA PRO A 87 6.12 7.49 -8.02
C PRO A 87 7.59 6.99 -7.90
N TYR A 88 7.74 5.70 -7.61
CA TYR A 88 9.05 5.06 -7.74
C TYR A 88 9.50 5.04 -9.20
N GLU A 89 10.82 4.96 -9.42
CA GLU A 89 11.41 4.93 -10.75
C GLU A 89 10.84 3.78 -11.60
N GLY A 90 10.37 4.09 -12.81
CA GLY A 90 9.84 3.12 -13.77
C GLY A 90 8.43 2.58 -13.45
N VAL A 91 7.84 2.93 -12.30
CA VAL A 91 6.53 2.38 -11.89
C VAL A 91 5.39 2.86 -12.77
N GLU A 92 5.38 4.13 -13.19
CA GLU A 92 4.31 4.67 -14.06
C GLU A 92 4.29 3.94 -15.41
N GLU A 93 5.46 3.75 -16.03
CA GLU A 93 5.59 3.02 -17.29
C GLU A 93 5.18 1.55 -17.12
N THR A 94 5.58 0.93 -16.00
CA THR A 94 5.24 -0.46 -15.70
C THR A 94 3.75 -0.64 -15.49
N LEU A 95 3.10 0.24 -14.73
CA LEU A 95 1.67 0.23 -14.49
C LEU A 95 0.89 0.41 -15.81
N SER A 96 1.33 1.34 -16.65
CA SER A 96 0.75 1.56 -17.99
C SER A 96 0.87 0.31 -18.86
N LYS A 97 2.06 -0.28 -18.97
CA LYS A 97 2.35 -1.48 -19.74
C LYS A 97 1.55 -2.71 -19.27
N VAL A 98 1.41 -2.88 -17.96
CA VAL A 98 0.58 -3.94 -17.38
C VAL A 98 -0.90 -3.67 -17.73
N GLY A 99 -1.33 -2.40 -17.65
CA GLY A 99 -2.71 -1.97 -17.95
C GLY A 99 -3.14 -2.19 -19.41
N GLU A 100 -2.21 -2.28 -20.35
CA GLU A 100 -2.52 -2.62 -21.76
C GLU A 100 -3.10 -4.04 -21.90
N LYS A 101 -2.71 -4.96 -21.01
CA LYS A 101 -3.07 -6.38 -21.09
C LYS A 101 -4.02 -6.83 -19.98
N TYR A 102 -3.86 -6.29 -18.78
CA TYR A 102 -4.58 -6.66 -17.59
C TYR A 102 -5.33 -5.48 -17.00
N PRO A 103 -6.60 -5.62 -16.58
CA PRO A 103 -7.25 -4.60 -15.78
C PRO A 103 -6.48 -4.40 -14.47
N VAL A 104 -6.23 -3.15 -14.11
CA VAL A 104 -5.45 -2.76 -12.94
C VAL A 104 -6.30 -2.00 -11.93
N ALA A 105 -6.02 -2.20 -10.64
CA ALA A 105 -6.59 -1.42 -9.57
C ALA A 105 -5.57 -1.20 -8.44
N ILE A 106 -5.80 -0.17 -7.65
CA ILE A 106 -4.99 0.18 -6.48
C ILE A 106 -5.80 -0.13 -5.22
N VAL A 107 -5.18 -0.80 -4.23
CA VAL A 107 -5.81 -1.21 -2.97
C VAL A 107 -4.89 -0.88 -1.80
N SER A 108 -5.26 0.09 -0.97
CA SER A 108 -4.39 0.62 0.08
C SER A 108 -5.08 0.69 1.46
N ASN A 109 -4.29 0.49 2.54
CA ASN A 109 -4.74 0.73 3.92
C ASN A 109 -4.76 2.22 4.31
N LYS A 110 -4.45 3.10 3.39
CA LYS A 110 -4.62 4.54 3.53
C LYS A 110 -6.12 4.91 3.49
N PRO A 111 -6.59 5.98 4.18
CA PRO A 111 -7.96 6.47 4.04
C PRO A 111 -8.35 6.71 2.58
N ASP A 112 -9.55 6.31 2.17
CA ASP A 112 -10.02 6.33 0.78
C ASP A 112 -9.95 7.72 0.14
N GLU A 113 -10.29 8.76 0.90
CA GLU A 113 -10.20 10.15 0.44
C GLU A 113 -8.75 10.52 0.04
N ALA A 114 -7.77 10.12 0.86
CA ALA A 114 -6.35 10.38 0.57
C ALA A 114 -5.83 9.54 -0.61
N VAL A 115 -6.30 8.30 -0.76
CA VAL A 115 -5.98 7.44 -1.92
C VAL A 115 -6.49 8.09 -3.20
N LYS A 116 -7.74 8.53 -3.23
CA LYS A 116 -8.33 9.16 -4.41
C LYS A 116 -7.61 10.43 -4.83
N VAL A 117 -7.32 11.32 -3.88
CA VAL A 117 -6.57 12.56 -4.18
C VAL A 117 -5.22 12.28 -4.84
N LEU A 118 -4.47 11.29 -4.33
CA LEU A 118 -3.17 10.91 -4.89
C LEU A 118 -3.30 10.22 -6.24
N CYS A 119 -4.26 9.30 -6.37
CA CYS A 119 -4.39 8.48 -7.56
C CYS A 119 -5.03 9.24 -8.74
N ASP A 120 -5.98 10.14 -8.48
CA ASP A 120 -6.59 10.97 -9.54
C ASP A 120 -5.55 11.84 -10.26
N GLU A 121 -4.50 12.25 -9.55
CA GLU A 121 -3.43 13.04 -10.14
C GLU A 121 -2.31 12.19 -10.74
N LEU A 122 -1.82 11.18 -9.99
CA LEU A 122 -0.61 10.44 -10.37
C LEU A 122 -0.92 9.22 -11.26
N PHE A 123 -2.12 8.66 -11.15
CA PHE A 123 -2.55 7.47 -11.91
C PHE A 123 -3.97 7.65 -12.46
N PRO A 124 -4.22 8.69 -13.29
CA PRO A 124 -5.55 9.03 -13.74
C PRO A 124 -6.23 7.87 -14.49
N GLY A 125 -7.49 7.61 -14.13
CA GLY A 125 -8.29 6.54 -14.74
C GLY A 125 -8.07 5.14 -14.15
N VAL A 126 -7.14 4.96 -13.23
CA VAL A 126 -6.97 3.70 -12.49
C VAL A 126 -7.96 3.66 -11.32
N TYR A 127 -8.75 2.58 -11.22
CA TYR A 127 -9.60 2.39 -10.05
C TYR A 127 -8.75 2.27 -8.77
N ALA A 128 -9.04 3.10 -7.78
CA ALA A 128 -8.32 3.12 -6.52
C ALA A 128 -9.27 3.02 -5.34
N LEU A 129 -8.93 2.15 -4.38
CA LEU A 129 -9.71 1.86 -3.19
C LEU A 129 -8.84 2.01 -1.95
N GLY A 130 -9.22 2.92 -1.07
CA GLY A 130 -8.69 3.05 0.27
C GLY A 130 -9.60 2.43 1.34
N VAL A 131 -9.27 2.65 2.61
CA VAL A 131 -10.09 2.18 3.73
C VAL A 131 -11.39 2.97 3.79
N VAL A 132 -12.51 2.23 3.79
CA VAL A 132 -13.87 2.72 4.01
C VAL A 132 -14.52 1.94 5.15
N PRO A 133 -15.47 2.53 5.91
CA PRO A 133 -16.03 1.89 7.10
C PRO A 133 -16.68 0.52 6.85
N GLU A 134 -17.28 0.33 5.69
CA GLU A 134 -18.00 -0.89 5.32
C GLU A 134 -17.14 -2.00 4.74
N CYS A 135 -15.82 -1.79 4.60
CA CYS A 135 -14.91 -2.77 4.03
C CYS A 135 -13.71 -3.01 4.97
N PRO A 136 -13.54 -4.22 5.49
CA PRO A 136 -12.37 -4.57 6.28
C PRO A 136 -11.07 -4.27 5.55
N ARG A 137 -10.12 -3.63 6.25
CA ARG A 137 -8.81 -3.29 5.70
C ARG A 137 -7.92 -4.52 5.52
N LYS A 138 -6.90 -4.41 4.68
CA LYS A 138 -5.82 -5.38 4.58
C LYS A 138 -5.22 -5.70 5.96
N PRO A 139 -4.92 -6.98 6.32
CA PRO A 139 -4.83 -8.13 5.42
C PRO A 139 -6.13 -8.90 5.18
N ALA A 140 -7.33 -8.39 5.56
CA ALA A 140 -8.57 -8.98 5.13
C ALA A 140 -8.69 -8.91 3.59
N PRO A 141 -9.26 -9.94 2.93
CA PRO A 141 -9.31 -10.01 1.47
C PRO A 141 -10.44 -9.16 0.86
N ASP A 142 -11.27 -8.53 1.70
CA ASP A 142 -12.50 -7.86 1.28
C ASP A 142 -12.25 -6.74 0.26
N MET A 143 -11.19 -5.95 0.46
CA MET A 143 -10.81 -4.89 -0.47
C MET A 143 -10.37 -5.47 -1.82
N VAL A 144 -9.69 -6.62 -1.82
CA VAL A 144 -9.32 -7.34 -3.04
C VAL A 144 -10.57 -7.77 -3.79
N TYR A 145 -11.54 -8.39 -3.12
CA TYR A 145 -12.79 -8.82 -3.75
C TYR A 145 -13.60 -7.64 -4.30
N LYS A 146 -13.64 -6.52 -3.57
CA LYS A 146 -14.31 -5.29 -4.02
C LYS A 146 -13.65 -4.74 -5.28
N ALA A 147 -12.32 -4.64 -5.32
CA ALA A 147 -11.58 -4.19 -6.50
C ALA A 147 -11.75 -5.17 -7.69
N MET A 148 -11.71 -6.47 -7.45
CA MET A 148 -11.93 -7.48 -8.51
C MET A 148 -13.33 -7.43 -9.10
N LYS A 149 -14.34 -7.15 -8.27
CA LYS A 149 -15.72 -6.94 -8.75
C LYS A 149 -15.79 -5.73 -9.69
N GLU A 150 -15.12 -4.64 -9.35
CA GLU A 150 -15.07 -3.42 -10.18
C GLU A 150 -14.37 -3.69 -11.53
N LEU A 151 -13.29 -4.46 -11.49
CA LEU A 151 -12.54 -4.84 -12.70
C LEU A 151 -13.28 -5.92 -13.55
N ALA A 152 -14.38 -6.48 -13.06
CA ALA A 152 -15.05 -7.65 -13.63
C ALA A 152 -14.06 -8.80 -13.90
N GLY A 153 -13.15 -9.05 -12.94
CA GLY A 153 -12.07 -10.05 -13.03
C GLY A 153 -12.44 -11.34 -12.31
N ASP A 154 -11.91 -12.45 -12.80
CA ASP A 154 -12.15 -13.80 -12.26
C ASP A 154 -11.07 -14.22 -11.24
N ALA A 155 -9.85 -13.73 -11.42
CA ALA A 155 -8.67 -14.01 -10.58
C ALA A 155 -7.73 -12.79 -10.58
N CYS A 156 -6.78 -12.72 -9.63
CA CYS A 156 -5.84 -11.61 -9.58
C CYS A 156 -4.43 -12.03 -9.22
N VAL A 157 -3.46 -11.19 -9.58
CA VAL A 157 -2.12 -11.13 -9.00
C VAL A 157 -2.05 -9.87 -8.16
N TYR A 158 -1.53 -9.98 -6.94
CA TYR A 158 -1.34 -8.85 -6.04
C TYR A 158 0.13 -8.37 -6.10
N VAL A 159 0.33 -7.06 -6.05
CA VAL A 159 1.67 -6.44 -6.05
C VAL A 159 1.79 -5.56 -4.82
N GLY A 160 2.79 -5.78 -3.98
CA GLY A 160 2.99 -5.01 -2.75
C GLY A 160 4.39 -5.17 -2.19
N ASP A 161 4.73 -4.34 -1.20
CA ASP A 161 6.07 -4.27 -0.61
C ASP A 161 6.15 -4.73 0.84
N SER A 162 5.02 -5.12 1.44
CA SER A 162 4.94 -5.37 2.88
C SER A 162 4.39 -6.76 3.24
N GLU A 163 4.60 -7.15 4.49
CA GLU A 163 4.00 -8.32 5.10
C GLU A 163 2.46 -8.30 5.02
N VAL A 164 1.87 -7.11 5.06
CA VAL A 164 0.41 -6.94 4.93
C VAL A 164 -0.07 -7.37 3.56
N ASP A 165 0.68 -7.06 2.50
CA ASP A 165 0.34 -7.40 1.12
C ASP A 165 0.46 -8.90 0.86
N VAL A 166 1.54 -9.51 1.35
CA VAL A 166 1.72 -10.97 1.27
C VAL A 166 0.56 -11.71 1.95
N LEU A 167 0.16 -11.26 3.14
CA LEU A 167 -0.98 -11.84 3.86
C LEU A 167 -2.31 -11.55 3.18
N THR A 168 -2.49 -10.35 2.61
CA THR A 168 -3.70 -9.99 1.85
C THR A 168 -3.88 -10.91 0.65
N ALA A 169 -2.83 -11.07 -0.14
CA ALA A 169 -2.83 -11.96 -1.30
C ALA A 169 -3.12 -13.42 -0.89
N LYS A 170 -2.47 -13.91 0.18
CA LYS A 170 -2.71 -15.25 0.73
C LYS A 170 -4.16 -15.43 1.16
N ASN A 171 -4.74 -14.47 1.87
CA ASN A 171 -6.13 -14.52 2.33
C ASN A 171 -7.13 -14.44 1.16
N ALA A 172 -6.76 -13.74 0.08
CA ALA A 172 -7.52 -13.69 -1.17
C ALA A 172 -7.25 -14.88 -2.11
N GLN A 173 -6.38 -15.82 -1.72
CA GLN A 173 -5.96 -16.97 -2.54
C GLN A 173 -5.33 -16.56 -3.89
N ALA A 174 -4.60 -15.45 -3.89
CA ALA A 174 -3.92 -14.90 -5.05
C ALA A 174 -2.39 -14.99 -4.89
N PRO A 175 -1.61 -15.15 -5.97
CA PRO A 175 -0.18 -14.95 -5.92
C PRO A 175 0.16 -13.49 -5.63
N CYS A 176 1.29 -13.28 -4.91
CA CYS A 176 1.82 -11.96 -4.57
C CYS A 176 3.19 -11.76 -5.21
N ILE A 177 3.37 -10.67 -5.94
CA ILE A 177 4.69 -10.15 -6.33
C ILE A 177 5.12 -9.18 -5.24
N SER A 178 6.18 -9.53 -4.52
CA SER A 178 6.77 -8.69 -3.49
C SER A 178 7.86 -7.82 -4.10
N VAL A 179 7.64 -6.50 -4.13
CA VAL A 179 8.60 -5.55 -4.66
C VAL A 179 9.65 -5.20 -3.60
N LEU A 180 10.92 -5.03 -4.02
CA LEU A 180 12.04 -4.83 -3.09
C LEU A 180 12.55 -3.38 -3.03
N TRP A 181 11.93 -2.45 -3.74
CA TRP A 181 12.22 -1.01 -3.64
C TRP A 181 11.42 -0.29 -2.56
N GLY A 182 10.47 -0.99 -1.89
CA GLY A 182 9.56 -0.43 -0.90
C GLY A 182 10.12 -0.38 0.52
N PHE A 183 9.23 -0.51 1.51
CA PHE A 183 9.54 -0.29 2.91
C PHE A 183 10.11 -1.51 3.63
N ARG A 184 9.92 -2.73 3.10
CA ARG A 184 10.39 -3.99 3.72
C ARG A 184 11.53 -4.61 2.94
N ASP A 185 12.44 -5.25 3.67
CA ASP A 185 13.49 -6.04 3.08
C ASP A 185 13.02 -7.45 2.68
N ARG A 186 13.78 -8.09 1.81
CA ARG A 186 13.51 -9.45 1.31
C ARG A 186 13.31 -10.44 2.46
N LYS A 187 14.12 -10.38 3.49
CA LYS A 187 14.07 -11.31 4.62
C LYS A 187 12.73 -11.26 5.33
N THR A 188 12.24 -10.08 5.65
CA THR A 188 10.92 -9.87 6.27
C THR A 188 9.80 -10.44 5.41
N LEU A 189 9.87 -10.23 4.09
CA LEU A 189 8.87 -10.74 3.16
C LEU A 189 8.92 -12.26 3.03
N GLU A 190 10.13 -12.86 2.98
CA GLU A 190 10.33 -14.33 2.97
C GLU A 190 9.78 -14.99 4.24
N GLU A 191 10.06 -14.41 5.42
CA GLU A 191 9.54 -14.88 6.71
C GLU A 191 7.99 -14.85 6.76
N THR A 192 7.36 -13.96 6.00
CA THR A 192 5.89 -13.89 5.86
C THR A 192 5.34 -14.89 4.84
N GLY A 193 6.21 -15.49 4.02
CA GLY A 193 5.86 -16.49 3.02
C GLY A 193 5.77 -15.99 1.58
N ALA A 194 6.36 -14.83 1.29
CA ALA A 194 6.51 -14.35 -0.08
C ALA A 194 7.32 -15.34 -0.95
N LYS A 195 6.93 -15.48 -2.20
CA LYS A 195 7.56 -16.43 -3.15
C LYS A 195 8.12 -15.76 -4.38
N TYR A 196 7.47 -14.71 -4.87
CA TYR A 196 7.87 -14.00 -6.07
C TYR A 196 8.37 -12.61 -5.70
N PHE A 197 9.57 -12.28 -6.14
CA PHE A 197 10.26 -11.03 -5.80
C PHE A 197 10.61 -10.26 -7.06
N CYS A 198 10.40 -8.95 -7.03
CA CYS A 198 10.75 -8.04 -8.09
C CYS A 198 11.67 -6.95 -7.56
N GLU A 199 12.87 -6.81 -8.13
CA GLU A 199 13.88 -5.83 -7.70
C GLU A 199 13.74 -4.50 -8.41
N LYS A 200 13.27 -4.52 -9.66
CA LYS A 200 13.09 -3.32 -10.49
C LYS A 200 11.73 -3.33 -11.16
N ALA A 201 11.11 -2.16 -11.26
CA ALA A 201 9.78 -2.03 -11.85
C ALA A 201 9.73 -2.55 -13.31
N GLU A 202 10.78 -2.33 -14.08
CA GLU A 202 10.90 -2.78 -15.48
C GLU A 202 10.79 -4.29 -15.67
N ASP A 203 11.17 -5.09 -14.67
CA ASP A 203 11.14 -6.56 -14.70
C ASP A 203 9.76 -7.14 -14.36
N LEU A 204 8.90 -6.35 -13.72
CA LEU A 204 7.61 -6.80 -13.21
C LEU A 204 6.67 -7.36 -14.30
N PRO A 205 6.55 -6.78 -15.50
CA PRO A 205 5.70 -7.35 -16.54
C PRO A 205 6.08 -8.77 -16.95
N ALA A 206 7.40 -9.06 -17.05
CA ALA A 206 7.88 -10.40 -17.41
C ALA A 206 7.61 -11.41 -16.29
N LEU A 207 7.86 -11.01 -15.03
CA LEU A 207 7.54 -11.84 -13.87
C LEU A 207 6.03 -12.11 -13.74
N LEU A 208 5.20 -11.11 -14.01
CA LEU A 208 3.74 -11.25 -14.01
C LEU A 208 3.28 -12.29 -15.05
N GLU A 209 3.81 -12.25 -16.28
CA GLU A 209 3.50 -13.22 -17.31
C GLU A 209 3.87 -14.65 -16.89
N GLN A 210 5.05 -14.81 -16.31
CA GLN A 210 5.48 -16.10 -15.76
C GLN A 210 4.49 -16.62 -14.73
N ILE A 211 4.12 -15.80 -13.71
CA ILE A 211 3.20 -16.19 -12.65
C ILE A 211 1.81 -16.53 -13.20
N VAL A 212 1.31 -15.73 -14.13
CA VAL A 212 0.02 -15.98 -14.77
C VAL A 212 0.04 -17.33 -15.51
N GLY A 213 1.13 -17.65 -16.21
CA GLY A 213 1.34 -18.93 -16.87
C GLY A 213 1.41 -20.10 -15.89
N GLU A 214 2.14 -19.97 -14.80
CA GLU A 214 2.32 -21.01 -13.78
C GLU A 214 1.05 -21.28 -12.98
N VAL A 215 0.33 -20.24 -12.57
CA VAL A 215 -0.79 -20.35 -11.61
C VAL A 215 -2.14 -20.51 -12.33
N TYR A 216 -2.33 -19.85 -13.46
CA TYR A 216 -3.61 -19.75 -14.16
C TYR A 216 -3.60 -20.35 -15.57
N GLY A 217 -2.42 -20.61 -16.14
CA GLY A 217 -2.26 -21.31 -17.41
C GLY A 217 -2.65 -22.78 -17.26
N LYS A 218 -3.73 -23.17 -17.94
CA LYS A 218 -4.11 -24.59 -18.09
C LYS A 218 -3.74 -25.08 -19.47
#